data_28fb44937a9d8fb85440c8f2431222f8
#
_entry.id   28fb44937a9d8fb85440c8f2431222f8
#
_cell.length_a   1.000
_cell.length_b   1.000
_cell.length_c   1.000
_cell.angle_alpha   90.00
_cell.angle_beta   90.00
_cell.angle_gamma   90.00
#
_symmetry.space_group_name_H-M   'P 1'
#
loop_
_entity.id
_entity.type
_entity.pdbx_description
1 polymer ?
#
loop_
_entity_poly.entity_id
_entity_poly.type
_entity_poly.pdbx_seq_one_letter_code
_entity_poly.pdbx_strand_id
1 'polypeptide(L)'
;ILCYGLWKDYRYSQRKLADFCRKFAEYDERYFNKTYQKLVDELYNYTDWKVEHVKYTKDDYPHYKSKIMQASVEEQMRCANEINALSARYFTYGFCILIEDGFGSKKLTNFKDKAQKRIQSITGDMRTGTINDLWKELATGAGIYIEKPKID
;
A
#
# COMPACT_ATOMS: atom_id res chain seq x y z
N ILE A 1 -0.19 5.94 1.32
CA ILE A 1 1.21 5.82 1.78
C ILE A 1 2.19 6.05 0.65
N LEU A 2 2.05 5.37 -0.52
CA LEU A 2 2.96 5.56 -1.67
C LEU A 2 3.00 7.03 -2.12
N CYS A 3 1.85 7.63 -2.43
CA CYS A 3 1.76 9.03 -2.84
C CYS A 3 2.32 9.99 -1.79
N TYR A 4 2.04 9.73 -0.52
CA TYR A 4 2.60 10.54 0.57
C TYR A 4 4.13 10.46 0.62
N GLY A 5 4.69 9.25 0.50
CA GLY A 5 6.14 9.06 0.44
C GLY A 5 6.79 9.74 -0.75
N LEU A 6 6.19 9.64 -1.94
CA LEU A 6 6.67 10.30 -3.15
C LEU A 6 6.66 11.82 -3.00
N TRP A 7 5.62 12.38 -2.43
CA TRP A 7 5.54 13.81 -2.16
C TRP A 7 6.54 14.26 -1.09
N LYS A 8 6.50 13.62 0.09
CA LYS A 8 7.26 14.07 1.26
C LYS A 8 8.76 13.86 1.13
N ASP A 9 9.17 12.68 0.65
CA ASP A 9 10.58 12.28 0.65
C ASP A 9 11.28 12.52 -0.70
N TYR A 10 10.52 12.51 -1.79
CA TYR A 10 11.07 12.60 -3.15
C TYR A 10 10.61 13.85 -3.89
N ARG A 11 9.85 14.71 -3.22
CA ARG A 11 9.39 16.00 -3.74
C ARG A 11 8.66 15.91 -5.07
N TYR A 12 7.83 14.88 -5.22
CA TYR A 12 6.98 14.76 -6.39
C TYR A 12 6.02 15.96 -6.44
N SER A 13 5.98 16.65 -7.59
CA SER A 13 4.99 17.69 -7.84
C SER A 13 3.59 17.05 -7.99
N GLN A 14 2.54 17.86 -7.87
CA GLN A 14 1.17 17.44 -8.12
C GLN A 14 1.03 16.71 -9.46
N ARG A 15 1.64 17.26 -10.52
CA ARG A 15 1.62 16.64 -11.86
C ARG A 15 2.24 15.25 -11.88
N LYS A 16 3.39 15.05 -11.23
CA LYS A 16 4.06 13.75 -11.14
C LYS A 16 3.24 12.75 -10.31
N LEU A 17 2.59 13.22 -9.24
CA LEU A 17 1.69 12.37 -8.44
C LEU A 17 0.46 11.96 -9.23
N ALA A 18 -0.14 12.89 -9.98
CA ALA A 18 -1.27 12.59 -10.85
C ALA A 18 -0.90 11.56 -11.94
N ASP A 19 0.29 11.69 -12.54
CA ASP A 19 0.80 10.72 -13.51
C ASP A 19 1.03 9.34 -12.87
N PHE A 20 1.61 9.30 -11.68
CA PHE A 20 1.77 8.07 -10.91
C PHE A 20 0.41 7.40 -10.63
N CYS A 21 -0.59 8.16 -10.18
CA CYS A 21 -1.94 7.63 -9.92
C CYS A 21 -2.62 7.11 -11.20
N ARG A 22 -2.44 7.79 -12.33
CA ARG A 22 -2.94 7.33 -13.63
C ARG A 22 -2.31 6.00 -14.04
N LYS A 23 -0.99 5.90 -13.99
CA LYS A 23 -0.27 4.64 -14.26
C LYS A 23 -0.73 3.54 -13.32
N PHE A 24 -0.95 3.86 -12.04
CA PHE A 24 -1.42 2.90 -11.06
C PHE A 24 -2.80 2.33 -11.42
N ALA A 25 -3.73 3.17 -11.85
CA ALA A 25 -5.05 2.74 -12.32
C ALA A 25 -4.94 1.86 -13.57
N GLU A 26 -4.04 2.19 -14.52
CA GLU A 26 -3.78 1.37 -15.70
C GLU A 26 -3.21 -0.02 -15.34
N TYR A 27 -2.33 -0.09 -14.33
CA TYR A 27 -1.81 -1.36 -13.81
C TYR A 27 -2.92 -2.18 -13.15
N ASP A 28 -3.77 -1.54 -12.35
CA ASP A 28 -4.89 -2.22 -11.69
C ASP A 28 -5.87 -2.79 -12.71
N GLU A 29 -6.29 -2.01 -13.70
CA GLU A 29 -7.16 -2.47 -14.78
C GLU A 29 -6.54 -3.67 -15.54
N ARG A 30 -5.24 -3.61 -15.83
CA ARG A 30 -4.54 -4.64 -16.59
C ARG A 30 -4.33 -5.94 -15.82
N TYR A 31 -4.05 -5.87 -14.52
CA TYR A 31 -3.56 -7.00 -13.74
C TYR A 31 -4.50 -7.46 -12.61
N PHE A 32 -5.57 -6.74 -12.28
CA PHE A 32 -6.44 -7.08 -11.15
C PHE A 32 -7.02 -8.49 -11.22
N ASN A 33 -7.55 -8.86 -12.37
CA ASN A 33 -8.17 -10.18 -12.61
C ASN A 33 -7.21 -11.19 -13.26
N LYS A 34 -5.91 -10.88 -13.32
CA LYS A 34 -4.88 -11.74 -13.91
C LYS A 34 -3.81 -12.04 -12.88
N THR A 35 -3.05 -13.10 -13.12
CA THR A 35 -1.86 -13.32 -12.30
C THR A 35 -0.89 -12.15 -12.48
N TYR A 36 -0.50 -11.54 -11.36
CA TYR A 36 0.54 -10.51 -11.35
C TYR A 36 1.95 -11.09 -11.09
N GLN A 37 2.08 -12.42 -11.17
CA GLN A 37 3.35 -13.12 -10.91
C GLN A 37 4.49 -12.57 -11.76
N LYS A 38 4.22 -12.23 -13.02
CA LYS A 38 5.23 -11.63 -13.89
C LYS A 38 5.81 -10.33 -13.32
N LEU A 39 4.97 -9.47 -12.73
CA LEU A 39 5.43 -8.23 -12.10
C LEU A 39 6.23 -8.50 -10.83
N VAL A 40 5.85 -9.52 -10.06
CA VAL A 40 6.61 -9.97 -8.89
C VAL A 40 7.98 -10.47 -9.31
N ASP A 41 8.06 -11.25 -10.37
CA ASP A 41 9.32 -11.78 -10.90
C ASP A 41 10.22 -10.66 -11.46
N GLU A 42 9.64 -9.70 -12.18
CA GLU A 42 10.36 -8.50 -12.66
C GLU A 42 10.91 -7.68 -11.50
N LEU A 43 10.10 -7.43 -10.46
CA LEU A 43 10.53 -6.72 -9.26
C LEU A 43 11.64 -7.47 -8.53
N TYR A 44 11.51 -8.79 -8.39
CA TYR A 44 12.52 -9.63 -7.77
C TYR A 44 13.85 -9.56 -8.53
N ASN A 45 13.82 -9.72 -9.86
CA ASN A 45 15.01 -9.64 -10.70
C ASN A 45 15.71 -8.28 -10.62
N TYR A 46 14.95 -7.22 -10.33
CA TYR A 46 15.49 -5.87 -10.22
C TYR A 46 16.04 -5.54 -8.83
N THR A 47 15.47 -6.13 -7.77
CA THR A 47 15.71 -5.70 -6.38
C THR A 47 16.18 -6.82 -5.45
N ASP A 48 16.09 -8.07 -5.84
CA ASP A 48 16.23 -9.28 -5.01
C ASP A 48 15.16 -9.37 -3.89
N TRP A 49 14.07 -8.60 -3.96
CA TRP A 49 13.00 -8.67 -2.97
C TRP A 49 11.93 -9.66 -3.37
N LYS A 50 11.50 -10.47 -2.42
CA LYS A 50 10.24 -11.20 -2.52
C LYS A 50 9.13 -10.36 -1.93
N VAL A 51 8.10 -10.09 -2.72
CA VAL A 51 6.87 -9.49 -2.20
C VAL A 51 6.03 -10.62 -1.63
N GLU A 52 6.17 -10.81 -0.34
CA GLU A 52 5.38 -11.79 0.41
C GLU A 52 4.28 -11.05 1.17
N HIS A 53 3.08 -11.60 1.17
CA HIS A 53 2.03 -11.17 2.07
C HIS A 53 1.90 -12.16 3.22
N VAL A 54 1.81 -11.63 4.43
CA VAL A 54 1.57 -12.46 5.62
C VAL A 54 0.19 -13.07 5.49
N LYS A 55 0.11 -14.40 5.61
CA LYS A 55 -1.15 -15.13 5.64
C LYS A 55 -1.39 -15.58 7.08
N TYR A 56 -2.39 -15.00 7.70
CA TYR A 56 -2.78 -15.35 9.06
C TYR A 56 -3.47 -16.71 9.08
N THR A 57 -3.10 -17.51 10.08
CA THR A 57 -3.79 -18.76 10.45
C THR A 57 -4.66 -18.50 11.68
N LYS A 58 -5.50 -19.49 12.06
CA LYS A 58 -6.33 -19.37 13.27
C LYS A 58 -5.50 -19.19 14.54
N ASP A 59 -4.29 -19.77 14.58
CA ASP A 59 -3.41 -19.72 15.74
C ASP A 59 -2.69 -18.37 15.87
N ASP A 60 -2.48 -17.68 14.74
CA ASP A 60 -1.82 -16.37 14.70
C ASP A 60 -2.77 -15.22 15.04
N TYR A 61 -4.08 -15.45 14.90
CA TYR A 61 -5.06 -14.38 15.08
C TYR A 61 -5.42 -14.30 16.56
N PRO A 62 -5.07 -13.20 17.26
CA PRO A 62 -5.42 -13.06 18.66
C PRO A 62 -6.94 -13.16 18.80
N HIS A 63 -7.42 -13.92 19.77
CA HIS A 63 -8.84 -14.05 20.12
C HIS A 63 -9.36 -12.69 20.64
N TYR A 64 -9.35 -11.68 19.79
CA TYR A 64 -9.98 -10.41 20.09
C TYR A 64 -11.50 -10.64 20.04
N LYS A 65 -12.07 -10.88 21.19
CA LYS A 65 -13.51 -10.66 21.41
C LYS A 65 -13.76 -9.13 21.37
N SER A 66 -13.59 -8.56 20.20
CA SER A 66 -14.04 -7.19 19.99
C SER A 66 -15.55 -7.20 20.01
N LYS A 67 -16.14 -6.61 21.03
CA LYS A 67 -17.60 -6.34 21.11
C LYS A 67 -18.07 -5.44 19.94
N ILE A 68 -17.17 -4.91 19.15
CA ILE A 68 -17.43 -3.95 18.06
C ILE A 68 -17.60 -4.69 16.71
N MET A 69 -16.98 -5.85 16.51
CA MET A 69 -17.16 -6.63 15.28
C MET A 69 -17.99 -7.89 15.61
N GLN A 70 -19.21 -7.93 15.09
CA GLN A 70 -20.09 -9.10 15.15
C GLN A 70 -19.64 -10.28 14.26
N ALA A 71 -18.53 -10.08 13.51
CA ALA A 71 -17.99 -11.08 12.60
C ALA A 71 -17.25 -12.21 13.35
N SER A 72 -17.37 -13.43 12.86
CA SER A 72 -16.63 -14.57 13.39
C SER A 72 -15.11 -14.41 13.21
N VAL A 73 -14.30 -15.15 13.97
CA VAL A 73 -12.83 -15.14 13.85
C VAL A 73 -12.39 -15.52 12.44
N GLU A 74 -13.09 -16.49 11.81
CA GLU A 74 -12.85 -16.93 10.45
C GLU A 74 -13.07 -15.81 9.44
N GLU A 75 -14.13 -15.03 9.59
CA GLU A 75 -14.44 -13.90 8.71
C GLU A 75 -13.42 -12.78 8.86
N GLN A 76 -13.05 -12.47 10.11
CA GLN A 76 -12.01 -11.45 10.40
C GLN A 76 -10.66 -11.86 9.78
N MET A 77 -10.27 -13.13 9.93
CA MET A 77 -9.04 -13.67 9.36
C MET A 77 -9.08 -13.67 7.83
N ARG A 78 -10.22 -14.05 7.23
CA ARG A 78 -10.39 -13.99 5.77
C ARG A 78 -10.22 -12.57 5.26
N CYS A 79 -10.91 -11.60 5.86
CA CYS A 79 -10.77 -10.18 5.49
C CYS A 79 -9.33 -9.68 5.64
N ALA A 80 -8.64 -10.02 6.74
CA ALA A 80 -7.25 -9.63 6.95
C ALA A 80 -6.31 -10.21 5.87
N ASN A 81 -6.51 -11.47 5.49
CA ASN A 81 -5.73 -12.12 4.44
C ASN A 81 -6.00 -11.51 3.06
N GLU A 82 -7.25 -11.17 2.75
CA GLU A 82 -7.62 -10.48 1.51
C GLU A 82 -6.99 -9.09 1.44
N ILE A 83 -7.03 -8.32 2.54
CA ILE A 83 -6.40 -6.99 2.63
C ILE A 83 -4.88 -7.10 2.46
N ASN A 84 -4.23 -8.09 3.08
CA ASN A 84 -2.79 -8.30 2.94
C ASN A 84 -2.40 -8.65 1.51
N ALA A 85 -3.17 -9.54 0.86
CA ALA A 85 -2.93 -9.91 -0.53
C ALA A 85 -3.12 -8.71 -1.48
N LEU A 86 -4.16 -7.91 -1.27
CA LEU A 86 -4.43 -6.71 -2.04
C LEU A 86 -3.33 -5.64 -1.82
N SER A 87 -2.89 -5.47 -0.58
CA SER A 87 -1.81 -4.56 -0.25
C SER A 87 -0.50 -4.95 -0.92
N ALA A 88 -0.13 -6.23 -0.88
CA ALA A 88 1.07 -6.75 -1.55
C ALA A 88 1.02 -6.48 -3.07
N ARG A 89 -0.14 -6.71 -3.70
CA ARG A 89 -0.38 -6.42 -5.12
C ARG A 89 -0.20 -4.94 -5.44
N TYR A 90 -0.81 -4.06 -4.66
CA TYR A 90 -0.74 -2.62 -4.88
C TYR A 90 0.66 -2.05 -4.63
N PHE A 91 1.40 -2.58 -3.65
CA PHE A 91 2.81 -2.24 -3.50
C PHE A 91 3.65 -2.70 -4.70
N THR A 92 3.39 -3.90 -5.23
CA THR A 92 4.07 -4.39 -6.44
C THR A 92 3.84 -3.45 -7.62
N TYR A 93 2.59 -3.03 -7.87
CA TYR A 93 2.28 -2.05 -8.92
C TYR A 93 3.07 -0.75 -8.73
N GLY A 94 3.00 -0.20 -7.53
CA GLY A 94 3.70 1.05 -7.22
C GLY A 94 5.21 0.96 -7.45
N PHE A 95 5.84 -0.13 -7.06
CA PHE A 95 7.28 -0.33 -7.27
C PHE A 95 7.63 -0.54 -8.73
N CYS A 96 6.85 -1.28 -9.51
CA CYS A 96 7.06 -1.42 -10.95
C CYS A 96 6.96 -0.07 -11.66
N ILE A 97 5.97 0.76 -11.31
CA ILE A 97 5.84 2.12 -11.86
C ILE A 97 7.07 2.98 -11.50
N LEU A 98 7.58 2.87 -10.27
CA LEU A 98 8.78 3.62 -9.86
C LEU A 98 10.03 3.17 -10.60
N ILE A 99 10.15 1.89 -10.97
CA ILE A 99 11.22 1.38 -11.82
C ILE A 99 11.11 2.02 -13.22
N GLU A 100 9.91 2.05 -13.81
CA GLU A 100 9.66 2.74 -15.08
C GLU A 100 9.98 4.24 -15.01
N ASP A 101 9.74 4.87 -13.86
CA ASP A 101 10.07 6.28 -13.59
C ASP A 101 11.58 6.50 -13.29
N GLY A 102 12.41 5.46 -13.43
CA GLY A 102 13.86 5.55 -13.31
C GLY A 102 14.37 5.46 -11.86
N PHE A 103 13.63 4.86 -10.94
CA PHE A 103 14.16 4.54 -9.62
C PHE A 103 15.15 3.39 -9.72
N GLY A 104 16.43 3.65 -9.46
CA GLY A 104 17.43 2.59 -9.29
C GLY A 104 17.16 1.76 -8.03
N SER A 105 17.70 0.53 -7.98
CA SER A 105 17.46 -0.44 -6.89
C SER A 105 17.69 0.16 -5.49
N LYS A 106 18.79 0.89 -5.28
CA LYS A 106 19.09 1.56 -4.00
C LYS A 106 18.03 2.59 -3.59
N LYS A 107 17.54 3.38 -4.55
CA LYS A 107 16.52 4.41 -4.29
C LYS A 107 15.19 3.75 -3.96
N LEU A 108 14.87 2.66 -4.65
CA LEU A 108 13.66 1.88 -4.44
C LEU A 108 13.68 1.20 -3.08
N THR A 109 14.82 0.62 -2.64
CA THR A 109 14.99 0.04 -1.30
C THR A 109 14.75 1.08 -0.22
N ASN A 110 15.36 2.26 -0.35
CA ASN A 110 15.15 3.35 0.61
C ASN A 110 13.69 3.80 0.67
N PHE A 111 13.00 3.86 -0.47
CA PHE A 111 11.59 4.18 -0.52
C PHE A 111 10.73 3.11 0.19
N LYS A 112 11.01 1.82 -0.06
CA LYS A 112 10.34 0.69 0.60
C LYS A 112 10.50 0.77 2.12
N ASP A 113 11.73 0.96 2.62
CA ASP A 113 12.01 1.00 4.05
C ASP A 113 11.29 2.15 4.75
N LYS A 114 11.23 3.31 4.11
CA LYS A 114 10.47 4.46 4.61
C LYS A 114 8.96 4.19 4.61
N ALA A 115 8.43 3.56 3.56
CA ALA A 115 7.02 3.18 3.49
C ALA A 115 6.66 2.17 4.58
N GLN A 116 7.50 1.15 4.82
CA GLN A 116 7.30 0.17 5.88
C GLN A 116 7.31 0.82 7.28
N LYS A 117 8.26 1.71 7.56
CA LYS A 117 8.28 2.46 8.83
C LYS A 117 7.02 3.28 9.05
N ARG A 118 6.48 3.92 8.00
CA ARG A 118 5.21 4.65 8.10
C ARG A 118 4.03 3.73 8.36
N ILE A 119 3.95 2.58 7.69
CA ILE A 119 2.90 1.60 7.95
C ILE A 119 2.96 1.16 9.41
N GLN A 120 4.13 0.82 9.92
CA GLN A 120 4.32 0.41 11.31
C GLN A 120 3.89 1.49 12.30
N SER A 121 4.21 2.76 12.03
CA SER A 121 3.80 3.86 12.90
C SER A 121 2.28 4.06 12.91
N ILE A 122 1.60 3.88 11.78
CA ILE A 122 0.15 4.00 11.66
C ILE A 122 -0.56 2.84 12.35
N THR A 123 -0.09 1.61 12.12
CA THR A 123 -0.68 0.39 12.68
C THR A 123 -0.41 0.23 14.17
N GLY A 124 0.78 0.68 14.65
CA GLY A 124 1.16 0.62 16.06
C GLY A 124 0.37 1.57 16.95
N ASP A 125 -0.11 2.68 16.41
CA ASP A 125 -0.75 3.74 17.21
C ASP A 125 -2.29 3.63 17.21
N MET A 126 -2.89 2.73 16.45
CA MET A 126 -4.35 2.47 16.33
C MET A 126 -5.25 3.74 16.36
N ARG A 127 -4.68 4.93 16.17
CA ARG A 127 -5.39 6.20 16.16
C ARG A 127 -5.86 6.46 14.74
N THR A 128 -7.15 6.37 14.53
CA THR A 128 -7.83 6.78 13.27
C THR A 128 -7.43 8.20 12.82
N GLY A 129 -6.91 9.04 13.73
CA GLY A 129 -6.35 10.35 13.44
C GLY A 129 -5.18 10.33 12.47
N THR A 130 -4.25 9.40 12.59
CA THR A 130 -2.98 9.40 11.83
C THR A 130 -3.18 9.27 10.31
N ILE A 131 -4.10 8.41 9.85
CA ILE A 131 -4.40 8.26 8.41
C ILE A 131 -5.11 9.51 7.89
N ASN A 132 -6.04 10.06 8.66
CA ASN A 132 -6.73 11.30 8.30
C ASN A 132 -5.77 12.49 8.22
N ASP A 133 -4.75 12.52 9.06
CA ASP A 133 -3.74 13.59 9.05
C ASP A 133 -2.87 13.49 7.79
N LEU A 134 -2.45 12.27 7.38
CA LEU A 134 -1.74 12.06 6.12
C LEU A 134 -2.57 12.48 4.91
N TRP A 135 -3.87 12.20 4.91
CA TRP A 135 -4.76 12.63 3.83
C TRP A 135 -4.94 14.15 3.78
N LYS A 136 -5.06 14.80 4.94
CA LYS A 136 -5.11 16.27 5.02
C LYS A 136 -3.82 16.89 4.52
N GLU A 137 -2.66 16.38 4.92
CA GLU A 137 -1.38 16.85 4.43
C GLU A 137 -1.23 16.69 2.92
N LEU A 138 -1.64 15.57 2.33
CA LEU A 138 -1.65 15.37 0.88
C LEU A 138 -2.57 16.37 0.16
N ALA A 139 -3.77 16.58 0.70
CA ALA A 139 -4.73 17.52 0.11
C ALA A 139 -4.21 18.96 0.16
N THR A 140 -3.71 19.41 1.30
CA THR A 140 -3.27 20.80 1.50
C THR A 140 -1.90 21.08 0.90
N GLY A 141 -0.97 20.12 0.97
CA GLY A 141 0.43 20.31 0.53
C GLY A 141 0.70 19.88 -0.91
N ALA A 142 0.04 18.84 -1.38
CA ALA A 142 0.24 18.29 -2.73
C ALA A 142 -0.93 18.54 -3.69
N GLY A 143 -2.05 19.07 -3.20
CA GLY A 143 -3.27 19.24 -4.00
C GLY A 143 -3.91 17.93 -4.43
N ILE A 144 -3.65 16.83 -3.73
CA ILE A 144 -4.20 15.51 -4.02
C ILE A 144 -5.34 15.22 -3.06
N TYR A 145 -6.56 15.15 -3.58
CA TYR A 145 -7.75 14.81 -2.82
C TYR A 145 -8.06 13.32 -3.03
N ILE A 146 -8.07 12.56 -1.94
CA ILE A 146 -8.47 11.17 -1.94
C ILE A 146 -9.93 11.13 -1.47
N GLU A 147 -10.82 10.65 -2.33
CA GLU A 147 -12.19 10.41 -1.92
C GLU A 147 -12.22 9.34 -0.83
N LYS A 148 -12.83 9.67 0.29
CA LYS A 148 -13.03 8.69 1.36
C LYS A 148 -14.05 7.67 0.87
N PRO A 149 -13.80 6.36 1.06
CA PRO A 149 -14.83 5.37 0.80
C PRO A 149 -16.07 5.73 1.62
N LYS A 150 -17.23 5.82 0.96
CA LYS A 150 -18.50 5.91 1.67
C LYS A 150 -18.68 4.58 2.37
N ILE A 151 -18.53 4.58 3.68
CA ILE A 151 -18.90 3.46 4.54
C ILE A 151 -20.39 3.66 4.81
N ASP A 152 -21.22 2.94 4.08
CA ASP A 152 -22.66 2.85 4.34
C ASP A 152 -22.90 2.03 5.62
#